data_e79bc232a0ccc1cfcc6ef45af6970b8c
#
_entry.id   e79bc232a0ccc1cfcc6ef45af6970b8c
#
_cell.length_a   1.000
_cell.length_b   1.000
_cell.length_c   1.000
_cell.angle_alpha   90.00
_cell.angle_beta   90.00
_cell.angle_gamma   90.00
#
_symmetry.space_group_name_H-M   'P 1'
#
loop_
_entity.id
_entity.type
_entity.pdbx_description
1 polymer ?
#
loop_
_entity_poly.entity_id
_entity_poly.type
_entity_poly.pdbx_seq_one_letter_code
_entity_poly.pdbx_strand_id
1 'polypeptide(L)'
;MKSLVLAEKPSVAREIARVLGCTNKNKSYIEGPAYVVTWALGHLVGLSEPEDYDPKYKTWNLEDLPIMPEKMTLKPLKETSGQFKAVLQLCRRPDIGELIIATDAGREGELVARWIMELAHWKKPFKRLWISSQTDKAIKDGFASLKPGREYDRLYASAVCRAEADWLIGLNVTRALTSKYNAQLSAGRVQTPTLGLLMDREREINGFQPKPYWTVSADFDGFQANWRGAEDQDGRVWERAEAEAIVARMGGKQAAVEKLRTAERSEPHPLAYDLTELQRDANTRLGFSAKQTSNVLQRLYEQHKLVTYPRTDSRYLSSDMAPTLKGRLESVAVGPYATMARKLLRSPLAVTKRIVDDSKVSDHHAIIPTEQYVNLSALSPEERRLHELIVRRFLALFAPPCRYDETGVVIRVGDDRLYARGNVLKDAGWKEAYGG
;
A
#
# COMPACT_ATOMS: atom_id res chain seq x y z
N MET A 1 -0.56 19.75 -35.31
CA MET A 1 0.49 18.99 -34.60
C MET A 1 -0.18 17.99 -33.71
N LYS A 2 0.43 16.80 -33.51
CA LYS A 2 -0.07 15.76 -32.63
C LYS A 2 0.68 15.79 -31.29
N SER A 3 0.07 15.23 -30.24
CA SER A 3 0.72 15.01 -28.97
C SER A 3 1.21 13.56 -28.87
N LEU A 4 2.46 13.37 -28.44
CA LEU A 4 3.02 12.05 -28.14
C LEU A 4 2.69 11.69 -26.68
N VAL A 5 1.96 10.60 -26.49
CA VAL A 5 1.60 10.09 -25.15
C VAL A 5 2.52 8.92 -24.81
N LEU A 6 3.27 9.02 -23.73
CA LEU A 6 4.19 7.98 -23.26
C LEU A 6 3.61 7.30 -22.00
N ALA A 7 3.07 6.11 -22.16
CA ALA A 7 2.60 5.26 -21.08
C ALA A 7 3.73 4.37 -20.53
N GLU A 8 3.57 3.79 -19.36
CA GLU A 8 4.57 2.89 -18.78
C GLU A 8 4.53 1.48 -19.37
N LYS A 9 3.31 0.99 -19.66
CA LYS A 9 3.08 -0.39 -20.13
C LYS A 9 2.18 -0.45 -21.34
N PRO A 10 2.34 -1.49 -22.20
CA PRO A 10 1.49 -1.66 -23.39
C PRO A 10 -0.01 -1.78 -23.08
N SER A 11 -0.39 -2.38 -21.95
CA SER A 11 -1.79 -2.50 -21.52
C SER A 11 -2.42 -1.13 -21.27
N VAL A 12 -1.73 -0.28 -20.53
CA VAL A 12 -2.16 1.10 -20.22
C VAL A 12 -2.23 1.94 -21.49
N ALA A 13 -1.21 1.83 -22.36
CA ALA A 13 -1.17 2.53 -23.63
C ALA A 13 -2.37 2.19 -24.53
N ARG A 14 -2.76 0.91 -24.61
CA ARG A 14 -3.92 0.46 -25.37
C ARG A 14 -5.22 1.07 -24.86
N GLU A 15 -5.39 1.16 -23.55
CA GLU A 15 -6.58 1.75 -22.95
C GLU A 15 -6.64 3.27 -23.17
N ILE A 16 -5.52 3.96 -22.97
CA ILE A 16 -5.44 5.39 -23.27
C ILE A 16 -5.72 5.64 -24.74
N ALA A 17 -5.11 4.87 -25.64
CA ALA A 17 -5.32 4.99 -27.09
C ALA A 17 -6.80 4.77 -27.46
N ARG A 18 -7.45 3.77 -26.89
CA ARG A 18 -8.87 3.48 -27.11
C ARG A 18 -9.74 4.66 -26.69
N VAL A 19 -9.52 5.19 -25.48
CA VAL A 19 -10.30 6.32 -24.94
C VAL A 19 -10.09 7.59 -25.76
N LEU A 20 -8.86 7.79 -26.29
CA LEU A 20 -8.51 8.94 -27.14
C LEU A 20 -8.88 8.76 -28.62
N GLY A 21 -9.51 7.64 -28.98
CA GLY A 21 -9.93 7.38 -30.37
C GLY A 21 -8.78 7.08 -31.33
N CYS A 22 -7.65 6.57 -30.84
CA CYS A 22 -6.54 6.11 -31.67
C CYS A 22 -6.82 4.69 -32.18
N THR A 23 -6.80 4.49 -33.50
CA THR A 23 -7.18 3.22 -34.16
C THR A 23 -6.07 2.59 -35.01
N ASN A 24 -5.09 3.38 -35.45
CA ASN A 24 -4.01 2.88 -36.28
C ASN A 24 -2.93 2.21 -35.43
N LYS A 25 -2.94 0.88 -35.39
CA LYS A 25 -2.05 0.06 -34.53
C LYS A 25 -0.74 -0.24 -35.29
N ASN A 26 0.37 0.11 -34.64
CA ASN A 26 1.72 -0.25 -35.01
C ASN A 26 2.35 -1.14 -33.92
N LYS A 27 3.50 -1.76 -34.25
CA LYS A 27 4.20 -2.66 -33.31
C LYS A 27 4.56 -1.97 -31.97
N SER A 28 4.92 -0.68 -31.98
CA SER A 28 5.46 0.06 -30.86
C SER A 28 4.62 1.29 -30.45
N TYR A 29 3.52 1.56 -31.13
CA TYR A 29 2.63 2.69 -30.83
C TYR A 29 1.26 2.51 -31.47
N ILE A 30 0.29 3.32 -31.07
CA ILE A 30 -1.05 3.39 -31.64
C ILE A 30 -1.32 4.86 -31.99
N GLU A 31 -1.72 5.13 -33.22
CA GLU A 31 -1.87 6.48 -33.72
C GLU A 31 -3.32 6.84 -34.01
N GLY A 32 -3.70 8.06 -33.69
CA GLY A 32 -4.98 8.69 -34.00
C GLY A 32 -4.80 10.06 -34.67
N PRO A 33 -5.90 10.79 -34.89
CA PRO A 33 -5.84 12.12 -35.48
C PRO A 33 -5.02 13.13 -34.69
N ALA A 34 -5.18 13.16 -33.35
CA ALA A 34 -4.56 14.14 -32.46
C ALA A 34 -3.41 13.56 -31.61
N TYR A 35 -3.37 12.24 -31.40
CA TYR A 35 -2.46 11.60 -30.49
C TYR A 35 -1.69 10.45 -31.13
N VAL A 36 -0.45 10.26 -30.66
CA VAL A 36 0.36 9.07 -30.89
C VAL A 36 0.68 8.47 -29.53
N VAL A 37 0.17 7.30 -29.22
CA VAL A 37 0.33 6.66 -27.89
C VAL A 37 1.36 5.55 -27.99
N THR A 38 2.44 5.68 -27.22
CA THR A 38 3.52 4.69 -27.11
C THR A 38 3.73 4.29 -25.65
N TRP A 39 4.68 3.41 -25.37
CA TRP A 39 4.91 2.85 -24.04
C TRP A 39 6.39 2.53 -23.77
N ALA A 40 6.71 2.36 -22.50
CA ALA A 40 8.07 2.18 -22.02
C ALA A 40 8.45 0.73 -21.69
N LEU A 41 7.57 -0.25 -21.58
CA LEU A 41 7.83 -1.63 -21.13
C LEU A 41 8.42 -1.72 -19.70
N GLY A 42 8.10 -0.79 -18.82
CA GLY A 42 8.80 -0.52 -17.58
C GLY A 42 9.97 0.43 -17.86
N HIS A 43 11.22 0.00 -17.67
CA HIS A 43 12.38 0.83 -17.98
C HIS A 43 12.91 0.56 -19.41
N LEU A 44 13.18 1.62 -20.18
CA LEU A 44 13.93 1.60 -21.44
C LEU A 44 15.36 2.13 -21.30
N VAL A 45 15.59 2.89 -20.24
CA VAL A 45 16.83 3.58 -19.92
C VAL A 45 17.22 3.27 -18.49
N GLY A 46 18.51 3.12 -18.24
CA GLY A 46 19.10 2.91 -16.92
C GLY A 46 20.39 3.70 -16.75
N LEU A 47 20.92 3.70 -15.53
CA LEU A 47 22.26 4.23 -15.26
C LEU A 47 23.30 3.35 -15.98
N SER A 48 24.40 3.95 -16.38
CA SER A 48 25.54 3.25 -16.99
C SER A 48 26.18 2.29 -16.00
N GLU A 49 26.71 1.19 -16.51
CA GLU A 49 27.47 0.24 -15.70
C GLU A 49 28.87 0.78 -15.40
N PRO A 50 29.58 0.27 -14.37
CA PRO A 50 30.91 0.71 -14.03
C PRO A 50 31.92 0.69 -15.21
N GLU A 51 31.85 -0.37 -16.02
CA GLU A 51 32.71 -0.52 -17.19
C GLU A 51 32.47 0.49 -18.31
N ASP A 52 31.30 1.18 -18.31
CA ASP A 52 31.04 2.27 -19.24
C ASP A 52 31.79 3.55 -18.86
N TYR A 53 32.23 3.69 -17.59
CA TYR A 53 33.05 4.81 -17.12
C TYR A 53 34.55 4.52 -17.27
N ASP A 54 34.99 3.29 -16.91
CA ASP A 54 36.35 2.83 -17.07
C ASP A 54 36.40 1.31 -17.28
N PRO A 55 36.98 0.79 -18.37
CA PRO A 55 37.07 -0.65 -18.63
C PRO A 55 37.71 -1.48 -17.52
N LYS A 56 38.54 -0.88 -16.64
CA LYS A 56 39.13 -1.56 -15.48
C LYS A 56 38.08 -2.10 -14.52
N TYR A 57 36.95 -1.43 -14.40
CA TYR A 57 35.87 -1.83 -13.51
C TYR A 57 35.11 -3.07 -13.98
N LYS A 58 35.47 -3.66 -15.13
CA LYS A 58 34.94 -4.95 -15.56
C LYS A 58 35.39 -6.07 -14.62
N THR A 59 36.59 -5.97 -14.08
CA THR A 59 37.14 -6.86 -13.04
C THR A 59 36.79 -6.28 -11.67
N TRP A 60 36.43 -7.13 -10.73
CA TRP A 60 36.03 -6.69 -9.39
C TRP A 60 37.22 -6.76 -8.44
N ASN A 61 37.98 -5.69 -8.33
CA ASN A 61 39.12 -5.54 -7.42
C ASN A 61 38.72 -4.65 -6.24
N LEU A 62 39.19 -4.97 -5.04
CA LEU A 62 38.96 -4.14 -3.85
C LEU A 62 39.62 -2.77 -3.95
N GLU A 63 40.79 -2.71 -4.62
CA GLU A 63 41.58 -1.48 -4.80
C GLU A 63 40.89 -0.45 -5.69
N ASP A 64 39.95 -0.88 -6.52
CA ASP A 64 39.14 0.01 -7.39
C ASP A 64 37.94 0.64 -6.70
N LEU A 65 37.68 0.29 -5.43
CA LEU A 65 36.50 0.79 -4.67
C LEU A 65 36.88 1.96 -3.75
N PRO A 66 35.98 2.91 -3.54
CA PRO A 66 34.65 3.01 -4.12
C PRO A 66 34.62 3.55 -5.56
N ILE A 67 33.78 2.99 -6.42
CA ILE A 67 33.51 3.52 -7.75
C ILE A 67 32.51 4.68 -7.58
N MET A 68 33.00 5.90 -7.83
CA MET A 68 32.22 7.13 -7.66
C MET A 68 32.40 8.03 -8.89
N PRO A 69 31.59 7.87 -9.95
CA PRO A 69 31.68 8.74 -11.11
C PRO A 69 31.34 10.19 -10.73
N GLU A 70 32.07 11.14 -11.27
CA GLU A 70 31.78 12.59 -11.07
C GLU A 70 30.36 12.96 -11.57
N LYS A 71 29.96 12.32 -12.64
CA LYS A 71 28.61 12.49 -13.22
C LYS A 71 28.05 11.14 -13.62
N MET A 72 26.85 10.83 -13.13
CA MET A 72 26.09 9.67 -13.59
C MET A 72 25.63 9.86 -15.01
N THR A 73 25.77 8.81 -15.82
CA THR A 73 25.34 8.79 -17.21
C THR A 73 24.25 7.75 -17.44
N LEU A 74 23.45 7.99 -18.47
CA LEU A 74 22.31 7.13 -18.84
C LEU A 74 22.63 6.33 -20.09
N LYS A 75 22.12 5.10 -20.15
CA LYS A 75 22.18 4.27 -21.36
C LYS A 75 20.87 3.54 -21.63
N PRO A 76 20.53 3.25 -22.91
CA PRO A 76 19.43 2.36 -23.23
C PRO A 76 19.68 0.95 -22.71
N LEU A 77 18.65 0.31 -22.17
CA LEU A 77 18.72 -1.08 -21.76
C LEU A 77 18.70 -2.00 -23.01
N LYS A 78 19.58 -3.02 -23.02
CA LYS A 78 19.76 -3.93 -24.18
C LYS A 78 18.47 -4.67 -24.52
N GLU A 79 17.78 -5.19 -23.50
CA GLU A 79 16.56 -6.01 -23.63
C GLU A 79 15.39 -5.23 -24.24
N THR A 80 15.33 -3.92 -24.02
CA THR A 80 14.24 -3.04 -24.48
C THR A 80 14.68 -2.06 -25.56
N SER A 81 15.88 -2.22 -26.10
CA SER A 81 16.49 -1.30 -27.08
C SER A 81 15.64 -1.09 -28.35
N GLY A 82 14.92 -2.10 -28.80
CA GLY A 82 14.01 -1.99 -29.95
C GLY A 82 12.86 -1.01 -29.69
N GLN A 83 12.25 -1.07 -28.51
CA GLN A 83 11.18 -0.14 -28.12
C GLN A 83 11.74 1.26 -27.88
N PHE A 84 12.92 1.38 -27.25
CA PHE A 84 13.58 2.67 -27.07
C PHE A 84 13.83 3.38 -28.41
N LYS A 85 14.37 2.65 -29.41
CA LYS A 85 14.58 3.19 -30.77
C LYS A 85 13.27 3.68 -31.40
N ALA A 86 12.18 2.94 -31.23
CA ALA A 86 10.88 3.35 -31.74
C ALA A 86 10.37 4.63 -31.06
N VAL A 87 10.49 4.73 -29.72
CA VAL A 87 10.11 5.95 -28.98
C VAL A 87 10.98 7.13 -29.40
N LEU A 88 12.29 6.92 -29.59
CA LEU A 88 13.22 7.95 -30.06
C LEU A 88 12.82 8.47 -31.46
N GLN A 89 12.44 7.58 -32.38
CA GLN A 89 11.94 7.98 -33.71
C GLN A 89 10.66 8.81 -33.61
N LEU A 90 9.73 8.43 -32.72
CA LEU A 90 8.50 9.20 -32.50
C LEU A 90 8.80 10.60 -31.93
N CYS A 91 9.74 10.72 -30.99
CA CYS A 91 10.16 12.02 -30.46
C CYS A 91 10.72 12.96 -31.52
N ARG A 92 11.33 12.42 -32.57
CA ARG A 92 11.95 13.19 -33.67
C ARG A 92 10.96 13.57 -34.80
N ARG A 93 9.73 13.07 -34.77
CA ARG A 93 8.72 13.35 -35.79
C ARG A 93 8.40 14.86 -35.82
N PRO A 94 8.35 15.48 -37.01
CA PRO A 94 8.08 16.92 -37.12
C PRO A 94 6.62 17.28 -36.80
N ASP A 95 5.69 16.36 -36.97
CA ASP A 95 4.27 16.54 -36.65
C ASP A 95 3.92 16.38 -35.17
N ILE A 96 4.88 15.95 -34.32
CA ILE A 96 4.74 15.90 -32.86
C ILE A 96 5.13 17.26 -32.26
N GLY A 97 4.16 17.91 -31.59
CA GLY A 97 4.35 19.24 -30.99
C GLY A 97 4.63 19.25 -29.48
N GLU A 98 4.10 18.26 -28.74
CA GLU A 98 4.27 18.13 -27.29
C GLU A 98 4.34 16.64 -26.88
N LEU A 99 4.82 16.41 -25.66
CA LEU A 99 4.83 15.10 -25.02
C LEU A 99 3.92 15.11 -23.79
N ILE A 100 3.10 14.06 -23.64
CA ILE A 100 2.29 13.83 -22.44
C ILE A 100 2.84 12.62 -21.72
N ILE A 101 3.40 12.84 -20.54
CA ILE A 101 3.86 11.78 -19.64
C ILE A 101 2.61 11.13 -19.04
N ALA A 102 2.37 9.87 -19.37
CA ALA A 102 1.25 9.06 -18.91
C ALA A 102 1.72 7.74 -18.27
N THR A 103 2.94 7.74 -17.74
CA THR A 103 3.47 6.70 -16.88
C THR A 103 2.78 6.74 -15.52
N ASP A 104 2.93 5.68 -14.71
CA ASP A 104 2.30 5.60 -13.40
C ASP A 104 2.55 6.90 -12.60
N ALA A 105 1.54 7.36 -11.87
CA ALA A 105 1.60 8.61 -11.11
C ALA A 105 2.44 8.36 -9.84
N GLY A 106 3.74 8.62 -9.90
CA GLY A 106 4.69 8.39 -8.84
C GLY A 106 6.13 8.66 -9.26
N ARG A 107 7.06 8.56 -8.31
CA ARG A 107 8.50 8.83 -8.54
C ARG A 107 9.08 7.97 -9.66
N GLU A 108 8.77 6.68 -9.67
CA GLU A 108 9.32 5.75 -10.67
C GLU A 108 8.80 6.06 -12.07
N GLY A 109 7.48 6.34 -12.20
CA GLY A 109 6.91 6.71 -13.49
C GLY A 109 7.50 8.01 -14.04
N GLU A 110 7.78 8.99 -13.15
CA GLU A 110 8.45 10.22 -13.54
C GLU A 110 9.89 9.96 -14.00
N LEU A 111 10.63 9.10 -13.29
CA LEU A 111 11.99 8.70 -13.64
C LEU A 111 12.05 8.04 -15.02
N VAL A 112 11.18 7.05 -15.25
CA VAL A 112 11.09 6.32 -16.53
C VAL A 112 10.89 7.28 -17.70
N ALA A 113 9.94 8.20 -17.59
CA ALA A 113 9.63 9.14 -18.66
C ALA A 113 10.74 10.15 -18.89
N ARG A 114 11.28 10.75 -17.82
CA ARG A 114 12.31 11.79 -17.94
C ARG A 114 13.64 11.27 -18.45
N TRP A 115 14.07 10.07 -18.07
CA TRP A 115 15.27 9.47 -18.60
C TRP A 115 15.16 9.18 -20.11
N ILE A 116 13.98 8.75 -20.59
CA ILE A 116 13.71 8.62 -22.01
C ILE A 116 13.79 9.98 -22.73
N MET A 117 13.18 11.02 -22.13
CA MET A 117 13.21 12.38 -22.68
C MET A 117 14.63 12.93 -22.74
N GLU A 118 15.46 12.67 -21.72
CA GLU A 118 16.85 13.11 -21.66
C GLU A 118 17.68 12.50 -22.80
N LEU A 119 17.63 11.17 -22.98
CA LEU A 119 18.33 10.51 -24.08
C LEU A 119 17.74 10.82 -25.46
N ALA A 120 16.45 11.16 -25.53
CA ALA A 120 15.83 11.66 -26.76
C ALA A 120 16.15 13.11 -27.08
N HIS A 121 16.86 13.82 -26.17
CA HIS A 121 17.11 15.25 -26.24
C HIS A 121 15.84 16.07 -26.47
N TRP A 122 14.75 15.72 -25.74
CA TRP A 122 13.48 16.38 -25.89
C TRP A 122 13.51 17.84 -25.42
N LYS A 123 13.20 18.77 -26.33
CA LYS A 123 13.21 20.21 -26.06
C LYS A 123 11.86 20.90 -26.20
N LYS A 124 10.85 20.17 -26.69
CA LYS A 124 9.49 20.71 -26.88
C LYS A 124 8.73 20.70 -25.57
N PRO A 125 7.57 21.38 -25.46
CA PRO A 125 6.73 21.34 -24.27
C PRO A 125 6.34 19.93 -23.87
N PHE A 126 6.09 19.71 -22.59
CA PHE A 126 5.57 18.45 -22.08
C PHE A 126 4.62 18.68 -20.91
N LYS A 127 3.65 17.79 -20.78
CA LYS A 127 2.61 17.78 -19.77
C LYS A 127 2.58 16.46 -19.01
N ARG A 128 1.92 16.43 -17.88
CA ARG A 128 1.77 15.25 -17.03
C ARG A 128 0.30 14.88 -16.89
N LEU A 129 -0.04 13.63 -17.21
CA LEU A 129 -1.28 12.98 -16.84
C LEU A 129 -1.11 12.36 -15.45
N TRP A 130 -1.89 12.82 -14.47
CA TRP A 130 -1.85 12.29 -13.10
C TRP A 130 -3.20 11.71 -12.75
N ILE A 131 -3.31 10.38 -12.77
CA ILE A 131 -4.55 9.64 -12.49
C ILE A 131 -4.27 8.46 -11.57
N SER A 132 -5.21 8.17 -10.67
CA SER A 132 -5.14 7.05 -9.70
C SER A 132 -6.03 5.87 -10.10
N SER A 133 -6.73 5.93 -11.24
CA SER A 133 -7.47 4.80 -11.81
C SER A 133 -7.39 4.81 -13.34
N GLN A 134 -7.71 3.66 -13.96
CA GLN A 134 -7.64 3.47 -15.41
C GLN A 134 -9.02 3.34 -16.07
N THR A 135 -10.06 3.83 -15.40
CA THR A 135 -11.42 3.87 -15.99
C THR A 135 -11.48 4.89 -17.12
N ASP A 136 -12.42 4.69 -18.04
CA ASP A 136 -12.63 5.62 -19.17
C ASP A 136 -12.86 7.05 -18.68
N LYS A 137 -13.61 7.19 -17.56
CA LYS A 137 -13.88 8.47 -16.93
C LYS A 137 -12.60 9.12 -16.41
N ALA A 138 -11.79 8.39 -15.63
CA ALA A 138 -10.54 8.90 -15.07
C ALA A 138 -9.56 9.32 -16.17
N ILE A 139 -9.46 8.57 -17.27
CA ILE A 139 -8.61 8.92 -18.40
C ILE A 139 -9.12 10.22 -19.06
N LYS A 140 -10.42 10.32 -19.36
CA LYS A 140 -11.01 11.53 -20.00
C LYS A 140 -10.82 12.77 -19.12
N ASP A 141 -11.15 12.68 -17.85
CA ASP A 141 -11.04 13.77 -16.88
C ASP A 141 -9.55 14.19 -16.72
N GLY A 142 -8.64 13.20 -16.65
CA GLY A 142 -7.21 13.45 -16.58
C GLY A 142 -6.66 14.17 -17.82
N PHE A 143 -7.08 13.79 -19.03
CA PHE A 143 -6.68 14.50 -20.24
C PHE A 143 -7.28 15.89 -20.37
N ALA A 144 -8.44 16.13 -19.77
CA ALA A 144 -9.02 17.48 -19.66
C ALA A 144 -8.29 18.39 -18.65
N SER A 145 -7.54 17.80 -17.71
CA SER A 145 -6.85 18.50 -16.61
C SER A 145 -5.34 18.24 -16.56
N LEU A 146 -4.69 18.07 -17.72
CA LEU A 146 -3.24 17.89 -17.82
C LEU A 146 -2.48 19.03 -17.16
N LYS A 147 -1.47 18.71 -16.35
CA LYS A 147 -0.62 19.67 -15.67
C LYS A 147 0.69 19.93 -16.43
N PRO A 148 1.28 21.13 -16.28
CA PRO A 148 2.62 21.38 -16.80
C PRO A 148 3.61 20.37 -16.22
N GLY A 149 4.43 19.72 -17.07
CA GLY A 149 5.35 18.67 -16.61
C GLY A 149 6.39 19.16 -15.61
N ARG A 150 6.77 20.46 -15.66
CA ARG A 150 7.74 21.06 -14.74
C ARG A 150 7.27 21.15 -13.28
N GLU A 151 5.99 21.07 -13.01
CA GLU A 151 5.48 20.98 -11.63
C GLU A 151 6.01 19.74 -10.89
N TYR A 152 6.45 18.73 -11.63
CA TYR A 152 6.99 17.46 -11.13
C TYR A 152 8.53 17.40 -11.10
N ASP A 153 9.24 18.50 -11.34
CA ASP A 153 10.71 18.50 -11.36
C ASP A 153 11.32 18.09 -10.02
N ARG A 154 10.71 18.47 -8.89
CA ARG A 154 11.15 18.03 -7.55
C ARG A 154 10.94 16.53 -7.32
N LEU A 155 9.84 15.99 -7.82
CA LEU A 155 9.54 14.55 -7.74
C LEU A 155 10.55 13.76 -8.58
N TYR A 156 10.86 14.24 -9.78
CA TYR A 156 11.92 13.68 -10.62
C TYR A 156 13.28 13.70 -9.94
N ALA A 157 13.68 14.85 -9.36
CA ALA A 157 14.96 14.96 -8.64
C ALA A 157 15.04 13.96 -7.48
N SER A 158 13.96 13.77 -6.73
CA SER A 158 13.88 12.76 -5.67
C SER A 158 14.07 11.32 -6.20
N ALA A 159 13.51 11.03 -7.37
CA ALA A 159 13.64 9.72 -8.01
C ALA A 159 15.07 9.48 -8.50
N VAL A 160 15.73 10.49 -9.10
CA VAL A 160 17.13 10.44 -9.52
C VAL A 160 18.04 10.20 -8.31
N CYS A 161 17.91 10.99 -7.24
CA CYS A 161 18.70 10.81 -6.02
C CYS A 161 18.58 9.39 -5.46
N ARG A 162 17.37 8.82 -5.48
CA ARG A 162 17.16 7.44 -5.06
C ARG A 162 17.89 6.45 -5.96
N ALA A 163 17.74 6.57 -7.28
CA ALA A 163 18.36 5.65 -8.24
C ALA A 163 19.90 5.70 -8.15
N GLU A 164 20.48 6.89 -8.05
CA GLU A 164 21.92 7.09 -7.90
C GLU A 164 22.43 6.53 -6.57
N ALA A 165 21.72 6.77 -5.46
CA ALA A 165 22.07 6.22 -4.16
C ALA A 165 21.98 4.68 -4.15
N ASP A 166 20.97 4.09 -4.79
CA ASP A 166 20.85 2.64 -4.92
C ASP A 166 21.99 2.05 -5.77
N TRP A 167 22.39 2.74 -6.84
CA TRP A 167 23.54 2.35 -7.66
C TRP A 167 24.85 2.44 -6.87
N LEU A 168 25.15 3.59 -6.25
CA LEU A 168 26.40 3.82 -5.52
C LEU A 168 26.58 2.84 -4.37
N ILE A 169 25.57 2.71 -3.51
CA ILE A 169 25.66 1.86 -2.33
C ILE A 169 25.57 0.39 -2.72
N GLY A 170 24.57 0.02 -3.50
CA GLY A 170 24.35 -1.36 -3.90
C GLY A 170 25.53 -1.96 -4.64
N LEU A 171 26.07 -1.24 -5.60
CA LEU A 171 27.20 -1.68 -6.40
C LEU A 171 28.49 -1.81 -5.56
N ASN A 172 28.90 -0.75 -4.88
CA ASN A 172 30.16 -0.73 -4.17
C ASN A 172 30.20 -1.73 -3.02
N VAL A 173 29.13 -1.80 -2.22
CA VAL A 173 29.08 -2.75 -1.09
C VAL A 173 28.97 -4.19 -1.59
N THR A 174 28.20 -4.48 -2.64
CA THR A 174 28.14 -5.80 -3.26
C THR A 174 29.51 -6.25 -3.75
N ARG A 175 30.22 -5.40 -4.50
CA ARG A 175 31.58 -5.71 -4.99
C ARG A 175 32.58 -5.91 -3.85
N ALA A 176 32.54 -5.04 -2.84
CA ALA A 176 33.45 -5.13 -1.70
C ALA A 176 33.25 -6.46 -0.94
N LEU A 177 32.02 -6.82 -0.63
CA LEU A 177 31.71 -8.07 0.07
C LEU A 177 32.07 -9.30 -0.77
N THR A 178 31.68 -9.31 -2.03
CA THR A 178 31.93 -10.42 -2.95
C THR A 178 33.45 -10.65 -3.12
N SER A 179 34.20 -9.60 -3.37
CA SER A 179 35.68 -9.70 -3.55
C SER A 179 36.37 -10.06 -2.25
N LYS A 180 35.98 -9.47 -1.11
CA LYS A 180 36.60 -9.74 0.20
C LYS A 180 36.41 -11.18 0.68
N TYR A 181 35.22 -11.72 0.51
CA TYR A 181 34.84 -13.04 1.03
C TYR A 181 34.89 -14.13 -0.04
N ASN A 182 35.24 -13.80 -1.28
CA ASN A 182 35.23 -14.71 -2.42
C ASN A 182 33.93 -15.53 -2.52
N ALA A 183 32.80 -14.85 -2.31
CA ALA A 183 31.46 -15.44 -2.29
C ALA A 183 30.48 -14.47 -2.92
N GLN A 184 29.47 -14.99 -3.62
CA GLN A 184 28.43 -14.15 -4.22
C GLN A 184 27.54 -13.54 -3.13
N LEU A 185 27.90 -12.35 -2.68
CA LEU A 185 27.20 -11.59 -1.65
C LEU A 185 26.63 -10.32 -2.27
N SER A 186 25.36 -10.08 -2.03
CA SER A 186 24.69 -8.85 -2.49
C SER A 186 24.31 -7.96 -1.31
N ALA A 187 24.38 -6.65 -1.50
CA ALA A 187 23.94 -5.65 -0.55
C ALA A 187 23.10 -4.57 -1.23
N GLY A 188 22.26 -3.89 -0.46
CA GLY A 188 21.43 -2.82 -0.96
C GLY A 188 20.77 -2.05 0.17
N ARG A 189 20.34 -0.83 -0.12
CA ARG A 189 19.77 0.12 0.86
C ARG A 189 18.48 -0.36 1.53
N VAL A 190 17.75 -1.28 0.92
CA VAL A 190 16.52 -1.85 1.49
C VAL A 190 16.75 -3.27 1.96
N GLN A 191 17.29 -4.14 1.12
CA GLN A 191 17.44 -5.57 1.44
C GLN A 191 18.35 -5.83 2.64
N THR A 192 19.47 -5.12 2.76
CA THR A 192 20.43 -5.35 3.85
C THR A 192 19.90 -4.92 5.21
N PRO A 193 19.31 -3.70 5.39
CA PRO A 193 18.67 -3.36 6.64
C PRO A 193 17.48 -4.27 7.00
N THR A 194 16.71 -4.71 6.01
CA THR A 194 15.60 -5.65 6.25
C THR A 194 16.11 -6.99 6.78
N LEU A 195 17.19 -7.52 6.19
CA LEU A 195 17.86 -8.72 6.69
C LEU A 195 18.39 -8.51 8.12
N GLY A 196 18.97 -7.33 8.40
CA GLY A 196 19.45 -6.96 9.73
C GLY A 196 18.32 -7.03 10.78
N LEU A 197 17.18 -6.43 10.49
CA LEU A 197 16.00 -6.49 11.37
C LEU A 197 15.51 -7.93 11.63
N LEU A 198 15.53 -8.78 10.60
CA LEU A 198 15.16 -10.19 10.75
C LEU A 198 16.18 -10.93 11.64
N MET A 199 17.48 -10.69 11.42
CA MET A 199 18.54 -11.30 12.24
C MET A 199 18.47 -10.84 13.70
N ASP A 200 18.19 -9.58 13.96
CA ASP A 200 18.04 -9.07 15.32
C ASP A 200 16.84 -9.73 16.02
N ARG A 201 15.73 -9.89 15.30
CA ARG A 201 14.56 -10.61 15.82
C ARG A 201 14.86 -12.09 16.10
N GLU A 202 15.60 -12.78 15.23
CA GLU A 202 16.05 -14.14 15.46
C GLU A 202 16.96 -14.25 16.70
N ARG A 203 17.87 -13.27 16.89
CA ARG A 203 18.71 -13.23 18.11
C ARG A 203 17.88 -13.04 19.37
N GLU A 204 16.87 -12.16 19.36
CA GLU A 204 15.94 -12.00 20.47
C GLU A 204 15.21 -13.29 20.78
N ILE A 205 14.69 -14.00 19.76
CA ILE A 205 13.97 -15.26 19.91
C ILE A 205 14.89 -16.34 20.49
N ASN A 206 16.10 -16.49 19.91
CA ASN A 206 17.05 -17.50 20.35
C ASN A 206 17.65 -17.21 21.74
N GLY A 207 17.74 -15.93 22.10
CA GLY A 207 18.20 -15.47 23.41
C GLY A 207 17.10 -15.40 24.47
N PHE A 208 15.84 -15.64 24.09
CA PHE A 208 14.72 -15.51 25.00
C PHE A 208 14.78 -16.57 26.12
N GLN A 209 14.79 -16.10 27.35
CA GLN A 209 14.71 -16.94 28.54
C GLN A 209 13.30 -16.90 29.09
N PRO A 210 12.51 -17.98 28.94
CA PRO A 210 11.16 -18.01 29.49
C PRO A 210 11.19 -17.95 31.01
N LYS A 211 10.43 -17.04 31.58
CA LYS A 211 10.22 -16.95 33.02
C LYS A 211 8.77 -17.33 33.32
N PRO A 212 8.52 -18.39 34.12
CA PRO A 212 7.17 -18.78 34.49
C PRO A 212 6.55 -17.71 35.38
N TYR A 213 5.26 -17.52 35.26
CA TYR A 213 4.45 -16.73 36.17
C TYR A 213 3.11 -17.43 36.42
N TRP A 214 2.45 -17.02 37.48
CA TRP A 214 1.13 -17.53 37.85
C TRP A 214 0.12 -16.40 37.79
N THR A 215 -1.11 -16.75 37.47
CA THR A 215 -2.28 -15.86 37.57
C THR A 215 -3.25 -16.47 38.55
N VAL A 216 -3.88 -15.65 39.37
CA VAL A 216 -4.92 -16.08 40.31
C VAL A 216 -6.26 -15.58 39.81
N SER A 217 -7.23 -16.50 39.70
CA SER A 217 -8.58 -16.16 39.26
C SER A 217 -9.61 -16.81 40.19
N ALA A 218 -10.79 -16.23 40.26
CA ALA A 218 -11.92 -16.81 40.95
C ALA A 218 -13.12 -16.87 39.99
N ASP A 219 -13.83 -17.99 40.07
CA ASP A 219 -15.04 -18.21 39.30
C ASP A 219 -16.25 -17.73 40.11
N PHE A 220 -17.09 -16.95 39.48
CA PHE A 220 -18.38 -16.48 40.00
C PHE A 220 -19.49 -17.02 39.07
N ASP A 221 -20.73 -16.90 39.52
CA ASP A 221 -21.85 -17.31 38.69
C ASP A 221 -21.89 -16.50 37.39
N GLY A 222 -21.55 -17.17 36.28
CA GLY A 222 -21.57 -16.62 34.94
C GLY A 222 -20.34 -15.84 34.47
N PHE A 223 -19.29 -15.64 35.32
CA PHE A 223 -18.07 -14.97 34.88
C PHE A 223 -16.86 -15.31 35.76
N GLN A 224 -15.65 -15.05 35.22
CA GLN A 224 -14.39 -15.18 35.94
C GLN A 224 -13.76 -13.80 36.20
N ALA A 225 -13.19 -13.61 37.40
CA ALA A 225 -12.45 -12.40 37.72
C ALA A 225 -11.00 -12.75 38.09
N ASN A 226 -10.07 -11.90 37.64
CA ASN A 226 -8.63 -12.10 37.84
C ASN A 226 -8.11 -11.17 38.94
N TRP A 227 -7.31 -11.73 39.81
CA TRP A 227 -6.61 -10.98 40.85
C TRP A 227 -5.57 -10.03 40.22
N ARG A 228 -5.40 -8.85 40.83
CA ARG A 228 -4.32 -7.90 40.49
C ARG A 228 -3.76 -7.30 41.76
N GLY A 229 -2.42 -7.25 41.84
CA GLY A 229 -1.72 -6.56 42.92
C GLY A 229 -1.86 -5.03 42.81
N ALA A 230 -1.53 -4.35 43.89
CA ALA A 230 -1.61 -2.89 43.92
C ALA A 230 -0.61 -2.21 42.97
N GLU A 231 0.54 -2.83 42.73
CA GLU A 231 1.61 -2.29 41.90
C GLU A 231 1.63 -2.95 40.50
N ASP A 232 1.10 -4.17 40.36
CA ASP A 232 1.13 -4.95 39.13
C ASP A 232 -0.26 -5.04 38.50
N GLN A 233 -0.51 -4.18 37.53
CA GLN A 233 -1.82 -4.06 36.88
C GLN A 233 -2.16 -5.24 35.95
N ASP A 234 -1.20 -6.11 35.56
CA ASP A 234 -1.42 -7.23 34.68
C ASP A 234 -1.76 -8.56 35.41
N GLY A 235 -1.64 -8.57 36.76
CA GLY A 235 -2.01 -9.69 37.62
C GLY A 235 -1.05 -10.88 37.53
N ARG A 236 0.19 -10.69 37.08
CA ARG A 236 1.23 -11.72 37.11
C ARG A 236 1.85 -11.84 38.47
N VAL A 237 1.98 -13.06 38.94
CA VAL A 237 2.67 -13.40 40.19
C VAL A 237 3.90 -14.24 39.81
N TRP A 238 5.09 -13.78 40.20
CA TRP A 238 6.33 -14.39 39.71
C TRP A 238 6.79 -15.58 40.55
N GLU A 239 6.27 -15.72 41.75
CA GLU A 239 6.62 -16.81 42.68
C GLU A 239 5.38 -17.66 42.98
N ARG A 240 5.50 -18.98 42.82
CA ARG A 240 4.40 -19.92 43.08
C ARG A 240 3.85 -19.84 44.50
N ALA A 241 4.75 -19.75 45.49
CA ALA A 241 4.38 -19.66 46.87
C ALA A 241 3.52 -18.42 47.16
N GLU A 242 3.80 -17.30 46.50
CA GLU A 242 3.02 -16.08 46.61
C GLU A 242 1.62 -16.27 46.01
N ALA A 243 1.52 -16.90 44.84
CA ALA A 243 0.22 -17.21 44.23
C ALA A 243 -0.63 -18.12 45.10
N GLU A 244 -0.03 -19.15 45.71
CA GLU A 244 -0.68 -20.07 46.63
C GLU A 244 -1.11 -19.31 47.94
N ALA A 245 -0.29 -18.39 48.42
CA ALA A 245 -0.63 -17.55 49.60
C ALA A 245 -1.81 -16.61 49.30
N ILE A 246 -1.89 -16.04 48.09
CA ILE A 246 -3.04 -15.22 47.63
C ILE A 246 -4.32 -16.06 47.65
N VAL A 247 -4.29 -17.26 47.09
CA VAL A 247 -5.43 -18.18 47.08
C VAL A 247 -5.85 -18.58 48.48
N ALA A 248 -4.88 -18.93 49.33
CA ALA A 248 -5.14 -19.33 50.73
C ALA A 248 -5.79 -18.22 51.58
N ARG A 249 -5.32 -16.99 51.42
CA ARG A 249 -5.88 -15.86 52.20
C ARG A 249 -7.26 -15.39 51.71
N MET A 250 -7.63 -15.69 50.46
CA MET A 250 -8.99 -15.46 49.92
C MET A 250 -9.95 -16.62 50.25
N GLY A 251 -9.44 -17.84 50.38
CA GLY A 251 -10.23 -19.04 50.62
C GLY A 251 -11.20 -18.93 51.78
N GLY A 252 -12.47 -19.29 51.57
CA GLY A 252 -13.53 -19.25 52.57
C GLY A 252 -14.01 -17.86 52.95
N LYS A 253 -13.47 -16.79 52.39
CA LYS A 253 -13.92 -15.42 52.65
C LYS A 253 -15.07 -15.03 51.75
N GLN A 254 -15.97 -14.18 52.26
CA GLN A 254 -17.06 -13.63 51.47
C GLN A 254 -16.54 -12.61 50.47
N ALA A 255 -16.97 -12.74 49.21
CA ALA A 255 -16.72 -11.76 48.17
C ALA A 255 -17.79 -10.67 48.19
N ALA A 256 -17.37 -9.42 47.97
CA ALA A 256 -18.28 -8.28 47.88
C ALA A 256 -17.90 -7.42 46.67
N VAL A 257 -18.91 -6.95 45.92
CA VAL A 257 -18.69 -5.99 44.86
C VAL A 257 -18.29 -4.66 45.45
N GLU A 258 -17.04 -4.24 45.28
CA GLU A 258 -16.52 -2.96 45.73
C GLU A 258 -16.86 -1.84 44.72
N LYS A 259 -16.75 -2.15 43.44
CA LYS A 259 -17.03 -1.20 42.35
C LYS A 259 -17.65 -1.87 41.16
N LEU A 260 -18.72 -1.29 40.66
CA LEU A 260 -19.35 -1.65 39.39
C LEU A 260 -19.48 -0.40 38.55
N ARG A 261 -18.96 -0.45 37.30
CA ARG A 261 -19.04 0.67 36.38
C ARG A 261 -19.40 0.16 35.02
N THR A 262 -20.49 0.69 34.46
CA THR A 262 -20.87 0.50 33.07
C THR A 262 -20.68 1.83 32.33
N ALA A 263 -20.05 1.79 31.16
CA ALA A 263 -19.87 2.95 30.31
C ALA A 263 -20.09 2.55 28.84
N GLU A 264 -20.83 3.37 28.12
CA GLU A 264 -20.95 3.21 26.68
C GLU A 264 -19.61 3.51 26.02
N ARG A 265 -19.18 2.63 25.14
CA ARG A 265 -17.99 2.77 24.29
C ARG A 265 -18.38 2.84 22.83
N SER A 266 -17.63 3.65 22.10
CA SER A 266 -17.79 3.83 20.67
C SER A 266 -16.47 3.52 19.97
N GLU A 267 -16.48 2.55 19.05
CA GLU A 267 -15.33 2.16 18.25
C GLU A 267 -15.55 2.67 16.80
N PRO A 268 -14.75 3.65 16.35
CA PRO A 268 -14.89 4.17 14.99
C PRO A 268 -14.48 3.12 13.95
N HIS A 269 -15.00 3.29 12.72
CA HIS A 269 -14.59 2.44 11.59
C HIS A 269 -13.06 2.47 11.38
N PRO A 270 -12.46 1.37 10.89
CA PRO A 270 -11.04 1.36 10.50
C PRO A 270 -10.81 2.33 9.33
N LEU A 271 -9.57 2.78 9.15
CA LEU A 271 -9.18 3.57 7.98
C LEU A 271 -9.25 2.70 6.71
N ALA A 272 -9.28 3.33 5.54
CA ALA A 272 -9.16 2.62 4.27
C ALA A 272 -7.84 1.85 4.17
N TYR A 273 -7.67 1.05 3.13
CA TYR A 273 -6.44 0.29 2.93
C TYR A 273 -5.37 1.12 2.24
N ASP A 274 -4.15 1.10 2.80
CA ASP A 274 -2.91 1.17 2.04
C ASP A 274 -2.48 -0.25 1.61
N LEU A 275 -1.38 -0.37 0.89
CA LEU A 275 -0.89 -1.68 0.46
C LEU A 275 -0.49 -2.57 1.64
N THR A 276 0.16 -2.03 2.65
CA THR A 276 0.66 -2.79 3.81
C THR A 276 -0.48 -3.37 4.64
N GLU A 277 -1.48 -2.56 4.97
CA GLU A 277 -2.64 -3.04 5.73
C GLU A 277 -3.48 -4.05 4.95
N LEU A 278 -3.60 -3.85 3.62
CA LEU A 278 -4.27 -4.85 2.78
C LEU A 278 -3.51 -6.18 2.77
N GLN A 279 -2.18 -6.16 2.69
CA GLN A 279 -1.35 -7.36 2.76
C GLN A 279 -1.49 -8.07 4.11
N ARG A 280 -1.53 -7.32 5.21
CA ARG A 280 -1.74 -7.87 6.57
C ARG A 280 -3.10 -8.55 6.72
N ASP A 281 -4.16 -7.85 6.34
CA ASP A 281 -5.51 -8.41 6.40
C ASP A 281 -5.70 -9.59 5.44
N ALA A 282 -5.13 -9.52 4.24
CA ALA A 282 -5.16 -10.63 3.29
C ALA A 282 -4.39 -11.86 3.82
N ASN A 283 -3.27 -11.66 4.50
CA ASN A 283 -2.54 -12.76 5.15
C ASN A 283 -3.36 -13.37 6.28
N THR A 284 -3.87 -12.54 7.21
CA THR A 284 -4.61 -13.01 8.38
C THR A 284 -5.92 -13.70 8.01
N ARG A 285 -6.69 -13.14 7.05
CA ARG A 285 -8.05 -13.59 6.72
C ARG A 285 -8.11 -14.58 5.56
N LEU A 286 -7.16 -14.48 4.61
CA LEU A 286 -7.18 -15.26 3.37
C LEU A 286 -6.00 -16.23 3.26
N GLY A 287 -4.97 -16.09 4.11
CA GLY A 287 -3.74 -16.87 4.03
C GLY A 287 -2.83 -16.47 2.86
N PHE A 288 -3.02 -15.28 2.27
CA PHE A 288 -2.23 -14.83 1.15
C PHE A 288 -0.86 -14.31 1.59
N SER A 289 0.19 -14.64 0.85
CA SER A 289 1.48 -13.96 1.02
C SER A 289 1.41 -12.51 0.52
N ALA A 290 2.33 -11.66 0.98
CA ALA A 290 2.44 -10.27 0.50
C ALA A 290 2.62 -10.20 -1.03
N LYS A 291 3.43 -11.10 -1.61
CA LYS A 291 3.64 -11.21 -3.06
C LYS A 291 2.36 -11.62 -3.79
N GLN A 292 1.65 -12.62 -3.28
CA GLN A 292 0.37 -13.06 -3.86
C GLN A 292 -0.66 -11.95 -3.82
N THR A 293 -0.81 -11.26 -2.68
CA THR A 293 -1.70 -10.11 -2.53
C THR A 293 -1.40 -9.02 -3.56
N SER A 294 -0.12 -8.66 -3.71
CA SER A 294 0.31 -7.65 -4.69
C SER A 294 -0.01 -8.06 -6.13
N ASN A 295 0.21 -9.32 -6.49
CA ASN A 295 -0.06 -9.82 -7.84
C ASN A 295 -1.57 -9.83 -8.16
N VAL A 296 -2.40 -10.28 -7.21
CA VAL A 296 -3.86 -10.28 -7.35
C VAL A 296 -4.39 -8.84 -7.44
N LEU A 297 -3.90 -7.98 -6.57
CA LEU A 297 -4.27 -6.56 -6.54
C LEU A 297 -3.91 -5.85 -7.85
N GLN A 298 -2.74 -6.15 -8.42
CA GLN A 298 -2.31 -5.60 -9.71
C GLN A 298 -3.26 -6.02 -10.84
N ARG A 299 -3.75 -7.27 -10.86
CA ARG A 299 -4.75 -7.71 -11.84
C ARG A 299 -6.10 -7.00 -11.66
N LEU A 300 -6.55 -6.84 -10.41
CA LEU A 300 -7.78 -6.08 -10.12
C LEU A 300 -7.69 -4.62 -10.61
N TYR A 301 -6.51 -4.02 -10.53
CA TYR A 301 -6.25 -2.67 -11.00
C TYR A 301 -6.12 -2.59 -12.53
N GLU A 302 -5.25 -3.39 -13.16
CA GLU A 302 -4.91 -3.25 -14.58
C GLU A 302 -5.91 -3.94 -15.52
N GLN A 303 -6.35 -5.17 -15.18
CA GLN A 303 -7.19 -5.98 -16.06
C GLN A 303 -8.67 -5.71 -15.81
N HIS A 304 -9.09 -5.74 -14.55
CA HIS A 304 -10.49 -5.58 -14.18
C HIS A 304 -10.89 -4.13 -13.92
N LYS A 305 -9.92 -3.23 -13.62
CA LYS A 305 -10.13 -1.81 -13.35
C LYS A 305 -11.08 -1.55 -12.16
N LEU A 306 -11.14 -2.49 -11.23
CA LEU A 306 -12.09 -2.51 -10.12
C LEU A 306 -11.59 -1.77 -8.88
N VAL A 307 -10.29 -1.48 -8.80
CA VAL A 307 -9.66 -0.81 -7.65
C VAL A 307 -8.78 0.34 -8.12
N THR A 308 -8.50 1.29 -7.22
CA THR A 308 -7.59 2.40 -7.45
C THR A 308 -6.13 1.94 -7.42
N TYR A 309 -5.18 2.84 -7.66
CA TYR A 309 -3.77 2.52 -7.77
C TYR A 309 -3.26 1.73 -6.56
N PRO A 310 -2.62 0.57 -6.76
CA PRO A 310 -2.36 -0.39 -5.70
C PRO A 310 -1.16 -0.06 -4.81
N ARG A 311 -0.21 0.77 -5.29
CA ARG A 311 1.02 1.08 -4.56
C ARG A 311 0.89 2.42 -3.85
N THR A 312 0.20 2.43 -2.74
CA THR A 312 0.00 3.61 -1.90
C THR A 312 0.33 3.31 -0.45
N ASP A 313 0.84 4.30 0.25
CA ASP A 313 1.08 4.32 1.69
C ASP A 313 0.02 5.12 2.44
N SER A 314 -0.90 5.76 1.70
CA SER A 314 -1.99 6.52 2.29
C SER A 314 -3.20 5.64 2.60
N ARG A 315 -3.81 5.91 3.76
CA ARG A 315 -5.07 5.32 4.21
C ARG A 315 -6.24 6.30 4.15
N TYR A 316 -6.03 7.44 3.48
CA TYR A 316 -7.00 8.52 3.35
C TYR A 316 -7.30 8.78 1.88
N LEU A 317 -8.44 9.41 1.63
CA LEU A 317 -8.84 9.86 0.31
C LEU A 317 -8.54 11.35 0.17
N SER A 318 -8.28 11.80 -1.05
CA SER A 318 -8.16 13.21 -1.39
C SER A 318 -9.54 13.85 -1.59
N SER A 319 -9.63 15.16 -1.47
CA SER A 319 -10.88 15.92 -1.53
C SER A 319 -11.61 15.80 -2.87
N ASP A 320 -10.85 15.64 -3.97
CA ASP A 320 -11.40 15.42 -5.32
C ASP A 320 -12.15 14.07 -5.45
N MET A 321 -11.90 13.13 -4.54
CA MET A 321 -12.58 11.84 -4.51
C MET A 321 -13.98 11.91 -3.90
N ALA A 322 -14.24 12.87 -3.00
CA ALA A 322 -15.51 12.96 -2.27
C ALA A 322 -16.77 12.94 -3.18
N PRO A 323 -16.84 13.69 -4.29
CA PRO A 323 -17.99 13.65 -5.20
C PRO A 323 -18.19 12.29 -5.89
N THR A 324 -17.16 11.45 -5.99
CA THR A 324 -17.22 10.16 -6.69
C THR A 324 -17.70 9.01 -5.81
N LEU A 325 -17.71 9.17 -4.48
CA LEU A 325 -17.95 8.09 -3.51
C LEU A 325 -19.32 7.44 -3.66
N LYS A 326 -20.34 8.22 -3.97
CA LYS A 326 -21.70 7.68 -4.20
C LYS A 326 -21.71 6.72 -5.39
N GLY A 327 -21.15 7.11 -6.54
CA GLY A 327 -21.08 6.24 -7.72
C GLY A 327 -20.24 4.98 -7.48
N ARG A 328 -19.19 5.05 -6.65
CA ARG A 328 -18.39 3.89 -6.26
C ARG A 328 -19.15 2.93 -5.34
N LEU A 329 -20.01 3.44 -4.45
CA LEU A 329 -20.92 2.61 -3.66
C LEU A 329 -21.99 1.94 -4.53
N GLU A 330 -22.50 2.64 -5.54
CA GLU A 330 -23.45 2.09 -6.50
C GLU A 330 -22.81 0.96 -7.34
N SER A 331 -21.56 1.12 -7.76
CA SER A 331 -20.84 0.11 -8.57
C SER A 331 -20.60 -1.21 -7.83
N VAL A 332 -20.46 -1.16 -6.50
CA VAL A 332 -20.24 -2.36 -5.66
C VAL A 332 -21.55 -2.91 -5.04
N ALA A 333 -22.69 -2.31 -5.33
CA ALA A 333 -23.98 -2.73 -4.77
C ALA A 333 -24.52 -4.03 -5.42
N VAL A 334 -23.69 -5.07 -5.50
CA VAL A 334 -23.98 -6.37 -6.12
C VAL A 334 -23.69 -7.54 -5.18
N GLY A 335 -24.34 -8.68 -5.42
CA GLY A 335 -24.09 -9.91 -4.66
C GLY A 335 -24.19 -9.69 -3.14
N PRO A 336 -23.18 -10.15 -2.37
CA PRO A 336 -23.22 -10.10 -0.90
C PRO A 336 -23.10 -8.67 -0.34
N TYR A 337 -22.70 -7.69 -1.16
CA TYR A 337 -22.51 -6.30 -0.74
C TYR A 337 -23.76 -5.44 -0.91
N ALA A 338 -24.73 -5.92 -1.73
CA ALA A 338 -25.88 -5.13 -2.18
C ALA A 338 -26.72 -4.55 -1.03
N THR A 339 -26.98 -5.34 -0.01
CA THR A 339 -27.83 -4.93 1.12
C THR A 339 -27.21 -3.77 1.87
N MET A 340 -25.94 -3.87 2.24
CA MET A 340 -25.25 -2.82 2.99
C MET A 340 -25.00 -1.57 2.12
N ALA A 341 -24.55 -1.74 0.89
CA ALA A 341 -24.35 -0.62 -0.02
C ALA A 341 -25.64 0.19 -0.23
N ARG A 342 -26.78 -0.50 -0.45
CA ARG A 342 -28.10 0.16 -0.57
C ARG A 342 -28.55 0.82 0.72
N LYS A 343 -28.25 0.22 1.89
CA LYS A 343 -28.53 0.83 3.21
C LYS A 343 -27.81 2.16 3.33
N LEU A 344 -26.52 2.20 2.99
CA LEU A 344 -25.67 3.41 3.04
C LEU A 344 -26.12 4.48 2.03
N LEU A 345 -26.59 4.09 0.85
CA LEU A 345 -27.07 5.01 -0.19
C LEU A 345 -28.41 5.69 0.10
N ARG A 346 -29.15 5.26 1.13
CA ARG A 346 -30.44 5.87 1.53
C ARG A 346 -30.30 7.23 2.19
N SER A 347 -29.11 7.56 2.68
CA SER A 347 -28.80 8.83 3.36
C SER A 347 -27.57 9.49 2.76
N PRO A 348 -27.37 10.79 2.93
CA PRO A 348 -26.12 11.44 2.56
C PRO A 348 -24.93 10.76 3.25
N LEU A 349 -23.85 10.53 2.50
CA LEU A 349 -22.66 9.87 3.02
C LEU A 349 -21.95 10.78 4.03
N ALA A 350 -21.64 10.24 5.19
CA ALA A 350 -20.87 10.93 6.23
C ALA A 350 -19.38 10.94 5.85
N VAL A 351 -18.97 11.90 5.02
CA VAL A 351 -17.57 12.09 4.63
C VAL A 351 -16.87 12.96 5.67
N THR A 352 -16.09 12.33 6.54
CA THR A 352 -15.36 12.98 7.64
C THR A 352 -13.88 13.14 7.32
N LYS A 353 -13.14 13.95 8.11
CA LYS A 353 -11.67 14.02 8.04
C LYS A 353 -10.95 12.68 8.29
N ARG A 354 -11.65 11.72 8.85
CA ARG A 354 -11.14 10.35 9.01
C ARG A 354 -11.13 9.58 7.68
N ILE A 355 -11.90 10.03 6.69
CA ILE A 355 -11.99 9.41 5.37
C ILE A 355 -11.23 10.25 4.35
N VAL A 356 -11.47 11.57 4.32
CA VAL A 356 -10.89 12.51 3.36
C VAL A 356 -10.00 13.52 4.08
N ASP A 357 -8.70 13.46 3.80
CA ASP A 357 -7.71 14.37 4.38
C ASP A 357 -6.51 14.52 3.42
N ASP A 358 -6.50 15.60 2.64
CA ASP A 358 -5.45 15.88 1.66
C ASP A 358 -4.04 15.96 2.27
N SER A 359 -3.93 16.37 3.54
CA SER A 359 -2.64 16.47 4.23
C SER A 359 -1.98 15.11 4.50
N LYS A 360 -2.74 14.02 4.37
CA LYS A 360 -2.31 12.63 4.59
C LYS A 360 -2.29 11.80 3.30
N VAL A 361 -2.45 12.45 2.16
CA VAL A 361 -2.30 11.84 0.83
C VAL A 361 -1.03 12.40 0.21
N SER A 362 -0.07 11.51 -0.11
CA SER A 362 1.16 11.87 -0.80
C SER A 362 0.97 11.83 -2.32
N ASP A 363 1.42 10.76 -2.95
CA ASP A 363 1.31 10.56 -4.41
C ASP A 363 -0.07 9.99 -4.79
N HIS A 364 -0.60 9.07 -3.96
CA HIS A 364 -1.87 8.39 -4.19
C HIS A 364 -2.69 8.31 -2.91
N HIS A 365 -4.02 8.40 -3.06
CA HIS A 365 -4.96 8.10 -2.00
C HIS A 365 -5.07 6.58 -1.74
N ALA A 366 -5.80 6.21 -0.70
CA ALA A 366 -6.06 4.83 -0.30
C ALA A 366 -6.64 3.95 -1.42
N ILE A 367 -6.47 2.63 -1.27
CA ILE A 367 -7.04 1.62 -2.16
C ILE A 367 -8.54 1.49 -1.87
N ILE A 368 -9.35 1.83 -2.86
CA ILE A 368 -10.81 1.73 -2.82
C ILE A 368 -11.35 1.18 -4.14
N PRO A 369 -12.61 0.71 -4.20
CA PRO A 369 -13.26 0.38 -5.47
C PRO A 369 -13.36 1.58 -6.41
N THR A 370 -13.35 1.32 -7.71
CA THR A 370 -13.63 2.32 -8.75
C THR A 370 -15.14 2.44 -8.99
N GLU A 371 -15.52 3.33 -9.90
CA GLU A 371 -16.89 3.43 -10.43
C GLU A 371 -17.24 2.34 -11.45
N GLN A 372 -16.32 1.42 -11.74
CA GLN A 372 -16.55 0.29 -12.64
C GLN A 372 -17.47 -0.74 -11.97
N TYR A 373 -18.58 -1.08 -12.60
CA TYR A 373 -19.47 -2.14 -12.13
C TYR A 373 -18.74 -3.49 -12.13
N VAL A 374 -18.82 -4.19 -11.00
CA VAL A 374 -18.16 -5.47 -10.85
C VAL A 374 -19.00 -6.62 -11.40
N ASN A 375 -18.37 -7.44 -12.25
CA ASN A 375 -18.88 -8.76 -12.61
C ASN A 375 -18.15 -9.83 -11.79
N LEU A 376 -18.76 -10.26 -10.69
CA LEU A 376 -18.14 -11.22 -9.76
C LEU A 376 -17.86 -12.59 -10.42
N SER A 377 -18.58 -12.98 -11.46
CA SER A 377 -18.35 -14.25 -12.15
C SER A 377 -17.11 -14.22 -13.08
N ALA A 378 -16.66 -13.03 -13.45
CA ALA A 378 -15.44 -12.86 -14.26
C ALA A 378 -14.15 -12.89 -13.42
N LEU A 379 -14.26 -12.86 -12.09
CA LEU A 379 -13.12 -12.88 -11.18
C LEU A 379 -12.75 -14.31 -10.79
N SER A 380 -11.44 -14.60 -10.78
CA SER A 380 -10.93 -15.82 -10.18
C SER A 380 -11.27 -15.89 -8.67
N PRO A 381 -11.24 -17.06 -8.04
CA PRO A 381 -11.49 -17.19 -6.60
C PRO A 381 -10.61 -16.30 -5.73
N GLU A 382 -9.32 -16.14 -6.07
CA GLU A 382 -8.39 -15.27 -5.36
C GLU A 382 -8.73 -13.79 -5.55
N GLU A 383 -9.01 -13.37 -6.78
CA GLU A 383 -9.42 -11.99 -7.11
C GLU A 383 -10.72 -11.61 -6.41
N ARG A 384 -11.68 -12.53 -6.40
CA ARG A 384 -12.96 -12.33 -5.72
C ARG A 384 -12.78 -12.14 -4.21
N ARG A 385 -11.97 -12.98 -3.55
CA ARG A 385 -11.70 -12.88 -2.10
C ARG A 385 -10.98 -11.58 -1.75
N LEU A 386 -9.96 -11.18 -2.53
CA LEU A 386 -9.25 -9.93 -2.26
C LEU A 386 -10.13 -8.70 -2.54
N HIS A 387 -10.88 -8.72 -3.63
CA HIS A 387 -11.85 -7.66 -3.95
C HIS A 387 -12.92 -7.52 -2.86
N GLU A 388 -13.44 -8.64 -2.35
CA GLU A 388 -14.39 -8.66 -1.23
C GLU A 388 -13.81 -7.94 0.00
N LEU A 389 -12.56 -8.20 0.35
CA LEU A 389 -11.90 -7.57 1.49
C LEU A 389 -11.83 -6.04 1.33
N ILE A 390 -11.50 -5.57 0.12
CA ILE A 390 -11.44 -4.15 -0.22
C ILE A 390 -12.85 -3.51 -0.16
N VAL A 391 -13.86 -4.17 -0.74
CA VAL A 391 -15.24 -3.67 -0.72
C VAL A 391 -15.79 -3.57 0.69
N ARG A 392 -15.62 -4.60 1.52
CA ARG A 392 -16.06 -4.60 2.92
C ARG A 392 -15.43 -3.46 3.72
N ARG A 393 -14.13 -3.21 3.54
CA ARG A 393 -13.43 -2.08 4.14
C ARG A 393 -14.01 -0.74 3.66
N PHE A 394 -14.28 -0.61 2.38
CA PHE A 394 -14.85 0.60 1.79
C PHE A 394 -16.27 0.89 2.32
N LEU A 395 -17.13 -0.13 2.41
CA LEU A 395 -18.46 0.00 3.01
C LEU A 395 -18.40 0.43 4.48
N ALA A 396 -17.47 -0.15 5.23
CA ALA A 396 -17.28 0.17 6.65
C ALA A 396 -16.97 1.65 6.89
N LEU A 397 -16.29 2.34 5.95
CA LEU A 397 -15.93 3.76 6.08
C LEU A 397 -17.15 4.68 6.28
N PHE A 398 -18.30 4.32 5.73
CA PHE A 398 -19.52 5.15 5.74
C PHE A 398 -20.55 4.68 6.76
N ALA A 399 -20.26 3.60 7.47
CA ALA A 399 -21.13 3.06 8.50
C ALA A 399 -20.93 3.77 9.85
N PRO A 400 -21.94 3.80 10.72
CA PRO A 400 -21.80 4.37 12.04
C PRO A 400 -20.75 3.60 12.87
N PRO A 401 -20.21 4.21 13.95
CA PRO A 401 -19.35 3.52 14.89
C PRO A 401 -20.01 2.30 15.51
N CYS A 402 -19.23 1.27 15.83
CA CYS A 402 -19.68 0.17 16.65
C CYS A 402 -19.85 0.67 18.10
N ARG A 403 -20.99 0.42 18.72
CA ARG A 403 -21.30 0.83 20.11
C ARG A 403 -21.53 -0.39 20.99
N TYR A 404 -20.96 -0.36 22.17
CA TYR A 404 -21.13 -1.41 23.17
C TYR A 404 -21.06 -0.83 24.57
N ASP A 405 -21.72 -1.49 25.53
CA ASP A 405 -21.53 -1.20 26.94
C ASP A 405 -20.36 -2.02 27.47
N GLU A 406 -19.37 -1.34 28.02
CA GLU A 406 -18.26 -1.95 28.73
C GLU A 406 -18.58 -1.91 30.23
N THR A 407 -18.76 -3.08 30.83
CA THR A 407 -18.96 -3.22 32.27
C THR A 407 -17.69 -3.74 32.92
N GLY A 408 -17.13 -2.97 33.83
CA GLY A 408 -16.02 -3.37 34.69
C GLY A 408 -16.50 -3.57 36.11
N VAL A 409 -16.09 -4.67 36.74
CA VAL A 409 -16.38 -4.97 38.14
C VAL A 409 -15.06 -5.15 38.93
N VAL A 410 -15.01 -4.60 40.12
CA VAL A 410 -13.98 -4.86 41.14
C VAL A 410 -14.65 -5.60 42.27
N ILE A 411 -14.13 -6.76 42.60
CA ILE A 411 -14.64 -7.61 43.66
C ILE A 411 -13.58 -7.69 44.76
N ARG A 412 -13.95 -7.37 45.96
CA ARG A 412 -13.10 -7.45 47.18
C ARG A 412 -13.33 -8.78 47.88
N VAL A 413 -12.24 -9.50 48.18
CA VAL A 413 -12.24 -10.71 48.97
C VAL A 413 -11.19 -10.54 50.09
N GLY A 414 -11.63 -10.16 51.28
CA GLY A 414 -10.71 -9.71 52.34
C GLY A 414 -10.02 -8.41 51.94
N ASP A 415 -8.68 -8.44 51.85
CA ASP A 415 -7.85 -7.30 51.41
C ASP A 415 -7.47 -7.37 49.92
N ASP A 416 -7.82 -8.46 49.26
CA ASP A 416 -7.50 -8.70 47.85
C ASP A 416 -8.61 -8.20 46.95
N ARG A 417 -8.22 -7.86 45.68
CA ARG A 417 -9.13 -7.39 44.64
C ARG A 417 -9.03 -8.25 43.39
N LEU A 418 -10.19 -8.59 42.87
CA LEU A 418 -10.38 -9.32 41.64
C LEU A 418 -11.09 -8.39 40.64
N TYR A 419 -10.67 -8.45 39.38
CA TYR A 419 -11.15 -7.60 38.31
C TYR A 419 -11.75 -8.43 37.17
N ALA A 420 -12.94 -8.07 36.74
CA ALA A 420 -13.54 -8.61 35.53
C ALA A 420 -14.02 -7.49 34.61
N ARG A 421 -14.08 -7.77 33.30
CA ARG A 421 -14.59 -6.86 32.30
C ARG A 421 -15.41 -7.64 31.30
N GLY A 422 -16.59 -7.14 30.96
CA GLY A 422 -17.44 -7.68 29.92
C GLY A 422 -17.95 -6.59 28.99
N ASN A 423 -18.24 -6.95 27.74
CA ASN A 423 -18.79 -6.05 26.74
C ASN A 423 -20.12 -6.60 26.23
N VAL A 424 -21.13 -5.73 26.14
CA VAL A 424 -22.44 -6.04 25.55
C VAL A 424 -22.60 -5.18 24.31
N LEU A 425 -22.68 -5.82 23.15
CA LEU A 425 -22.87 -5.15 21.87
C LEU A 425 -24.25 -4.49 21.81
N LYS A 426 -24.30 -3.18 21.52
CA LYS A 426 -25.55 -2.42 21.31
C LYS A 426 -25.84 -2.19 19.83
N ASP A 427 -24.81 -1.81 19.08
CA ASP A 427 -24.91 -1.51 17.66
C ASP A 427 -23.63 -1.99 16.98
N ALA A 428 -23.72 -2.94 16.06
CA ALA A 428 -22.59 -3.46 15.34
C ALA A 428 -21.91 -2.41 14.44
N GLY A 429 -22.70 -1.41 13.97
CA GLY A 429 -22.19 -0.32 13.16
C GLY A 429 -21.41 -0.81 11.96
N TRP A 430 -20.18 -0.31 11.81
CA TRP A 430 -19.29 -0.69 10.70
C TRP A 430 -18.94 -2.18 10.64
N LYS A 431 -19.05 -2.91 11.76
CA LYS A 431 -18.76 -4.36 11.80
C LYS A 431 -19.76 -5.17 10.97
N GLU A 432 -20.96 -4.64 10.72
CA GLU A 432 -21.95 -5.26 9.80
C GLU A 432 -21.33 -5.52 8.40
N ALA A 433 -20.41 -4.67 7.94
CA ALA A 433 -19.71 -4.85 6.66
C ALA A 433 -18.94 -6.17 6.58
N TYR A 434 -18.54 -6.73 7.71
CA TYR A 434 -17.76 -7.97 7.80
C TYR A 434 -18.59 -9.19 8.18
N GLY A 435 -19.92 -9.03 8.30
CA GLY A 435 -20.81 -10.13 8.67
C GLY A 435 -20.85 -10.40 10.18
N GLY A 436 -20.63 -9.35 10.99
CA GLY A 436 -20.63 -9.41 12.45
C GLY A 436 -21.99 -9.57 13.10
#